data_73d833e23ead952abb56104dbd7ea095
#
_entry.id   73d833e23ead952abb56104dbd7ea095
#
_cell.length_a   1.000
_cell.length_b   1.000
_cell.length_c   1.000
_cell.angle_alpha   90.00
_cell.angle_beta   90.00
_cell.angle_gamma   90.00
#
_symmetry.space_group_name_H-M   'P 1'
#
loop_
_entity.id
_entity.type
_entity.pdbx_description
1 polymer ?
#
loop_
_entity_poly.entity_id
_entity_poly.type
_entity_poly.pdbx_seq_one_letter_code
_entity_poly.pdbx_strand_id
1 'polypeptide(L)'
;MKQEQMKIWERFLKGLLVMTGILFIATGIGYLFRYLGFSEENIIIVYILGVLIIAIITVNRGWSVCYSLLSVLLFNFLFTDPRFTFFSYDYGYPVTFVTVFIAAVIVSNLTIQIRKQGYRAEQMALRTRILLETNQMLQKAKNADEMIEETARHLMRMMGKNVIYYRAEDGILSEPRFCMAEPGAAKMLYLQQRERQAAQWAFENRKRAGTGMDQYPDAHCLYLAIRNEDMVYGVIGIALEGMMMDVYEQNLILSILGECALALEKEGYNRKREEALAQAKNEQLRANLLRSISHDLRTPLTSISGNAGILLNSASALGEEKQKQLYKGIYDDSCLLYTSPSPRD
;
A
#
# COMPACT_ATOMS: atom_id res chain seq x y z
N MET A 1 15.17 -5.73 -32.30
CA MET A 1 15.57 -4.63 -33.22
C MET A 1 14.55 -4.35 -34.32
N LYS A 2 14.21 -5.30 -35.26
CA LYS A 2 13.22 -5.02 -36.34
C LYS A 2 11.81 -4.69 -35.84
N GLN A 3 11.29 -5.27 -34.79
CA GLN A 3 9.95 -5.00 -34.26
C GLN A 3 9.86 -3.64 -33.54
N GLU A 4 10.91 -3.19 -32.89
CA GLU A 4 10.95 -1.83 -32.28
C GLU A 4 11.02 -0.72 -33.33
N GLN A 5 11.81 -0.92 -34.36
CA GLN A 5 11.87 0.02 -35.49
C GLN A 5 10.51 0.13 -36.19
N MET A 6 9.80 -0.97 -36.38
CA MET A 6 8.47 -0.98 -36.98
C MET A 6 7.44 -0.21 -36.16
N LYS A 7 7.45 -0.34 -34.81
CA LYS A 7 6.58 0.43 -33.92
C LYS A 7 6.91 1.94 -33.90
N ILE A 8 8.17 2.31 -34.05
CA ILE A 8 8.59 3.71 -34.16
C ILE A 8 8.09 4.32 -35.46
N TRP A 9 8.21 3.61 -36.58
CA TRP A 9 7.72 4.03 -37.89
C TRP A 9 6.19 4.18 -37.93
N GLU A 10 5.45 3.26 -37.35
CA GLU A 10 3.97 3.36 -37.24
C GLU A 10 3.54 4.59 -36.45
N ARG A 11 4.21 4.89 -35.33
CA ARG A 11 3.93 6.09 -34.53
C ARG A 11 4.26 7.37 -35.29
N PHE A 12 5.34 7.36 -36.04
CA PHE A 12 5.73 8.50 -36.87
C PHE A 12 4.70 8.75 -37.99
N LEU A 13 4.30 7.69 -38.70
CA LEU A 13 3.32 7.77 -39.77
C LEU A 13 1.95 8.26 -39.27
N LYS A 14 1.49 7.76 -38.11
CA LYS A 14 0.27 8.23 -37.45
C LYS A 14 0.35 9.70 -37.08
N GLY A 15 1.46 10.16 -36.53
CA GLY A 15 1.69 11.57 -36.20
C GLY A 15 1.65 12.48 -37.43
N LEU A 16 2.28 12.04 -38.53
CA LEU A 16 2.29 12.76 -39.79
C LEU A 16 0.87 12.86 -40.40
N LEU A 17 0.14 11.76 -40.42
CA LEU A 17 -1.25 11.71 -40.92
C LEU A 17 -2.19 12.63 -40.13
N VAL A 18 -2.08 12.62 -38.82
CA VAL A 18 -2.88 13.50 -37.94
C VAL A 18 -2.52 14.95 -38.20
N MET A 19 -1.23 15.27 -38.27
CA MET A 19 -0.75 16.62 -38.50
C MET A 19 -1.24 17.19 -39.87
N THR A 20 -1.09 16.42 -40.95
CA THR A 20 -1.52 16.84 -42.29
C THR A 20 -3.04 16.95 -42.39
N GLY A 21 -3.79 16.02 -41.74
CA GLY A 21 -5.25 16.05 -41.71
C GLY A 21 -5.79 17.32 -41.01
N ILE A 22 -5.25 17.66 -39.83
CA ILE A 22 -5.67 18.88 -39.11
C ILE A 22 -5.28 20.13 -39.86
N LEU A 23 -4.10 20.17 -40.45
CA LEU A 23 -3.66 21.30 -41.27
C LEU A 23 -4.58 21.52 -42.46
N PHE A 24 -4.98 20.45 -43.16
CA PHE A 24 -5.92 20.51 -44.26
C PHE A 24 -7.30 21.02 -43.83
N ILE A 25 -7.82 20.53 -42.69
CA ILE A 25 -9.11 20.99 -42.14
C ILE A 25 -9.01 22.49 -41.77
N ALA A 26 -7.96 22.90 -41.07
CA ALA A 26 -7.76 24.29 -40.67
C ALA A 26 -7.69 25.23 -41.89
N THR A 27 -6.99 24.81 -42.94
CA THR A 27 -6.90 25.55 -44.21
C THR A 27 -8.26 25.63 -44.90
N GLY A 28 -9.04 24.55 -44.95
CA GLY A 28 -10.38 24.53 -45.51
C GLY A 28 -11.34 25.46 -44.76
N ILE A 29 -11.28 25.49 -43.42
CA ILE A 29 -12.04 26.44 -42.61
C ILE A 29 -11.58 27.88 -42.89
N GLY A 30 -10.28 28.10 -43.04
CA GLY A 30 -9.72 29.42 -43.41
C GLY A 30 -10.27 29.94 -44.74
N TYR A 31 -10.34 29.12 -45.78
CA TYR A 31 -10.96 29.47 -47.05
C TYR A 31 -12.46 29.77 -46.93
N LEU A 32 -13.18 28.97 -46.10
CA LEU A 32 -14.58 29.22 -45.82
C LEU A 32 -14.81 30.58 -45.13
N PHE A 33 -14.00 30.87 -44.11
CA PHE A 33 -14.09 32.15 -43.38
C PHE A 33 -13.83 33.34 -44.31
N ARG A 34 -12.88 33.18 -45.17
CA ARG A 34 -12.60 34.21 -46.21
C ARG A 34 -13.77 34.37 -47.17
N TYR A 35 -14.38 33.28 -47.63
CA TYR A 35 -15.55 33.32 -48.50
C TYR A 35 -16.73 34.04 -47.83
N LEU A 36 -16.89 33.87 -46.54
CA LEU A 36 -17.91 34.53 -45.71
C LEU A 36 -17.55 35.99 -45.33
N GLY A 37 -16.38 36.51 -45.75
CA GLY A 37 -15.96 37.89 -45.46
C GLY A 37 -15.42 38.13 -44.04
N PHE A 38 -15.02 37.08 -43.30
CA PHE A 38 -14.36 37.25 -42.01
C PHE A 38 -12.93 37.80 -42.16
N SER A 39 -12.47 38.48 -41.11
CA SER A 39 -11.13 39.04 -41.05
C SER A 39 -10.03 37.97 -40.97
N GLU A 40 -8.80 38.29 -41.39
CA GLU A 40 -7.65 37.41 -41.37
C GLU A 40 -7.32 36.92 -39.93
N GLU A 41 -7.58 37.76 -38.93
CA GLU A 41 -7.37 37.43 -37.52
C GLU A 41 -8.18 36.21 -37.09
N ASN A 42 -9.41 36.01 -37.58
CA ASN A 42 -10.23 34.85 -37.28
C ASN A 42 -9.63 33.54 -37.86
N ILE A 43 -8.94 33.65 -38.99
CA ILE A 43 -8.25 32.51 -39.62
C ILE A 43 -7.05 32.09 -38.78
N ILE A 44 -6.30 33.04 -38.21
CA ILE A 44 -5.17 32.78 -37.30
C ILE A 44 -5.64 31.94 -36.08
N ILE A 45 -6.79 32.28 -35.50
CA ILE A 45 -7.36 31.58 -34.36
C ILE A 45 -7.62 30.09 -34.69
N VAL A 46 -8.10 29.79 -35.91
CA VAL A 46 -8.32 28.41 -36.37
C VAL A 46 -7.01 27.61 -36.40
N TYR A 47 -5.92 28.22 -36.88
CA TYR A 47 -4.62 27.53 -36.87
C TYR A 47 -4.06 27.34 -35.47
N ILE A 48 -4.27 28.27 -34.53
CA ILE A 48 -3.89 28.11 -33.12
C ILE A 48 -4.71 26.96 -32.48
N LEU A 49 -6.00 26.86 -32.81
CA LEU A 49 -6.85 25.76 -32.37
C LEU A 49 -6.32 24.40 -32.88
N GLY A 50 -5.83 24.36 -34.12
CA GLY A 50 -5.17 23.20 -34.70
C GLY A 50 -3.93 22.76 -33.89
N VAL A 51 -3.10 23.74 -33.44
CA VAL A 51 -1.95 23.44 -32.55
C VAL A 51 -2.41 22.78 -31.26
N LEU A 52 -3.48 23.29 -30.66
CA LEU A 52 -4.03 22.72 -29.42
C LEU A 52 -4.54 21.29 -29.62
N ILE A 53 -5.27 21.05 -30.71
CA ILE A 53 -5.79 19.71 -31.07
C ILE A 53 -4.63 18.72 -31.26
N ILE A 54 -3.57 19.10 -31.97
CA ILE A 54 -2.38 18.27 -32.16
C ILE A 54 -1.68 17.99 -30.82
N ALA A 55 -1.53 19.01 -29.97
CA ALA A 55 -0.93 18.84 -28.65
C ALA A 55 -1.73 17.86 -27.77
N ILE A 56 -3.06 17.80 -27.94
CA ILE A 56 -3.93 16.85 -27.24
C ILE A 56 -3.81 15.44 -27.82
N ILE A 57 -3.76 15.28 -29.13
CA ILE A 57 -3.74 13.97 -29.81
C ILE A 57 -2.35 13.34 -29.78
N THR A 58 -1.30 14.14 -30.05
CA THR A 58 0.09 13.67 -30.14
C THR A 58 0.84 13.96 -28.84
N VAL A 59 1.36 12.92 -28.17
CA VAL A 59 2.12 13.07 -26.90
C VAL A 59 3.51 13.70 -27.12
N ASN A 60 3.97 13.81 -28.34
CA ASN A 60 5.31 14.26 -28.68
C ASN A 60 5.35 15.76 -29.00
N ARG A 61 6.17 16.52 -28.26
CA ARG A 61 6.39 17.96 -28.46
C ARG A 61 6.80 18.34 -29.90
N GLY A 62 7.57 17.45 -30.55
CA GLY A 62 8.06 17.68 -31.90
C GLY A 62 6.92 17.92 -32.89
N TRP A 63 5.84 17.17 -32.83
CA TRP A 63 4.71 17.32 -33.75
C TRP A 63 3.98 18.65 -33.60
N SER A 64 3.78 19.12 -32.35
CA SER A 64 3.12 20.40 -32.08
C SER A 64 3.97 21.59 -32.56
N VAL A 65 5.28 21.51 -32.37
CA VAL A 65 6.22 22.54 -32.83
C VAL A 65 6.30 22.56 -34.38
N CYS A 66 6.40 21.39 -35.01
CA CYS A 66 6.38 21.27 -36.47
C CYS A 66 5.07 21.80 -37.07
N TYR A 67 3.93 21.45 -36.45
CA TYR A 67 2.64 21.98 -36.89
C TYR A 67 2.57 23.49 -36.75
N SER A 68 3.01 24.08 -35.63
CA SER A 68 2.97 25.52 -35.42
C SER A 68 3.81 26.27 -36.45
N LEU A 69 5.00 25.76 -36.78
CA LEU A 69 5.85 26.34 -37.81
C LEU A 69 5.19 26.24 -39.19
N LEU A 70 4.66 25.07 -39.52
CA LEU A 70 4.02 24.82 -40.81
C LEU A 70 2.72 25.63 -40.98
N SER A 71 1.93 25.76 -39.90
CA SER A 71 0.68 26.53 -39.88
C SER A 71 0.94 28.01 -40.14
N VAL A 72 1.98 28.55 -39.52
CA VAL A 72 2.38 29.94 -39.71
C VAL A 72 2.85 30.20 -41.15
N LEU A 73 3.68 29.31 -41.70
CA LEU A 73 4.14 29.42 -43.11
C LEU A 73 2.98 29.28 -44.09
N LEU A 74 2.06 28.37 -43.85
CA LEU A 74 0.92 28.13 -44.70
C LEU A 74 -0.10 29.26 -44.66
N PHE A 75 -0.34 29.82 -43.46
CA PHE A 75 -1.17 31.02 -43.30
C PHE A 75 -0.61 32.18 -44.09
N ASN A 76 0.70 32.48 -43.97
CA ASN A 76 1.34 33.54 -44.73
C ASN A 76 1.19 33.33 -46.23
N PHE A 77 1.49 32.14 -46.71
CA PHE A 77 1.46 31.85 -48.15
C PHE A 77 0.06 31.95 -48.78
N LEU A 78 -1.00 31.52 -48.04
CA LEU A 78 -2.35 31.39 -48.59
C LEU A 78 -3.26 32.59 -48.28
N PHE A 79 -3.09 33.29 -47.17
CA PHE A 79 -4.04 34.26 -46.65
C PHE A 79 -3.51 35.68 -46.55
N THR A 80 -2.17 35.89 -46.60
CA THR A 80 -1.55 37.19 -46.48
C THR A 80 -1.34 37.81 -47.89
N ASP A 81 -1.67 39.05 -48.08
CA ASP A 81 -1.45 39.79 -49.36
C ASP A 81 0.00 40.35 -49.39
N PRO A 82 0.75 40.22 -50.53
CA PRO A 82 0.43 39.55 -51.79
C PRO A 82 0.50 38.03 -51.66
N ARG A 83 -0.59 37.33 -52.07
CA ARG A 83 -0.75 35.86 -51.94
C ARG A 83 0.25 35.12 -52.78
N PHE A 84 0.49 33.84 -52.33
CA PHE A 84 1.44 32.92 -53.01
C PHE A 84 2.87 33.42 -53.02
N THR A 85 3.19 34.38 -52.15
CA THR A 85 4.54 34.85 -51.89
C THR A 85 4.89 34.73 -50.42
N PHE A 86 6.18 34.57 -50.14
CA PHE A 86 6.68 34.56 -48.74
C PHE A 86 7.13 35.97 -48.30
N PHE A 87 7.02 36.98 -49.20
CA PHE A 87 7.37 38.36 -48.93
C PHE A 87 6.11 39.16 -48.61
N SER A 88 6.11 39.77 -47.44
CA SER A 88 5.08 40.69 -47.00
C SER A 88 5.66 42.09 -46.98
N TYR A 89 4.95 43.08 -47.55
CA TYR A 89 5.37 44.48 -47.57
C TYR A 89 4.96 45.21 -46.29
N ASP A 90 4.13 44.61 -45.43
CA ASP A 90 3.67 45.23 -44.18
C ASP A 90 4.54 44.83 -42.98
N TYR A 91 5.09 45.83 -42.29
CA TYR A 91 5.95 45.65 -41.11
C TYR A 91 5.24 44.95 -39.92
N GLY A 92 3.91 44.87 -39.92
CA GLY A 92 3.13 44.20 -38.86
C GLY A 92 3.20 42.66 -38.88
N TYR A 93 3.37 42.03 -40.02
CA TYR A 93 3.30 40.57 -40.18
C TYR A 93 4.42 39.81 -39.45
N PRO A 94 5.70 40.22 -39.45
CA PRO A 94 6.73 39.54 -38.70
C PRO A 94 6.44 39.47 -37.20
N VAL A 95 5.83 40.50 -36.63
CA VAL A 95 5.44 40.58 -35.22
C VAL A 95 4.30 39.59 -34.96
N THR A 96 3.29 39.51 -35.83
CA THR A 96 2.20 38.56 -35.74
C THR A 96 2.72 37.13 -35.81
N PHE A 97 3.67 36.82 -36.66
CA PHE A 97 4.35 35.54 -36.76
C PHE A 97 4.98 35.09 -35.46
N VAL A 98 5.83 35.98 -34.91
CA VAL A 98 6.54 35.68 -33.65
C VAL A 98 5.56 35.49 -32.53
N THR A 99 4.53 36.31 -32.40
CA THR A 99 3.54 36.19 -31.34
C THR A 99 2.70 34.92 -31.46
N VAL A 100 2.24 34.52 -32.65
CA VAL A 100 1.50 33.29 -32.90
C VAL A 100 2.38 32.07 -32.62
N PHE A 101 3.63 32.09 -33.04
CA PHE A 101 4.57 31.00 -32.77
C PHE A 101 4.84 30.84 -31.27
N ILE A 102 5.10 31.94 -30.56
CA ILE A 102 5.28 31.91 -29.11
C ILE A 102 4.02 31.38 -28.42
N ALA A 103 2.84 31.88 -28.79
CA ALA A 103 1.57 31.40 -28.25
C ALA A 103 1.37 29.90 -28.49
N ALA A 104 1.67 29.40 -29.69
CA ALA A 104 1.58 27.99 -30.04
C ALA A 104 2.51 27.12 -29.20
N VAL A 105 3.76 27.57 -28.98
CA VAL A 105 4.73 26.86 -28.14
C VAL A 105 4.26 26.82 -26.68
N ILE A 106 3.76 27.93 -26.13
CA ILE A 106 3.23 28.00 -24.76
C ILE A 106 2.05 27.07 -24.60
N VAL A 107 1.05 27.14 -25.49
CA VAL A 107 -0.15 26.31 -25.45
C VAL A 107 0.22 24.81 -25.56
N SER A 108 1.13 24.46 -26.47
CA SER A 108 1.61 23.07 -26.60
C SER A 108 2.27 22.57 -25.32
N ASN A 109 3.17 23.35 -24.74
CA ASN A 109 3.84 22.97 -23.49
C ASN A 109 2.86 22.81 -22.33
N LEU A 110 1.92 23.76 -22.19
CA LEU A 110 0.91 23.73 -21.13
C LEU A 110 0.01 22.49 -21.26
N THR A 111 -0.46 22.19 -22.47
CA THR A 111 -1.32 21.03 -22.75
C THR A 111 -0.61 19.72 -22.40
N ILE A 112 0.66 19.58 -22.79
CA ILE A 112 1.46 18.38 -22.45
C ILE A 112 1.67 18.28 -20.92
N GLN A 113 1.88 19.40 -20.25
CA GLN A 113 2.05 19.44 -18.80
C GLN A 113 0.77 19.03 -18.07
N ILE A 114 -0.39 19.58 -18.46
CA ILE A 114 -1.70 19.24 -17.90
C ILE A 114 -1.98 17.73 -18.09
N ARG A 115 -1.72 17.19 -19.27
CA ARG A 115 -1.93 15.78 -19.56
C ARG A 115 -1.04 14.87 -18.71
N LYS A 116 0.25 15.23 -18.53
CA LYS A 116 1.15 14.51 -17.63
C LYS A 116 0.69 14.57 -16.18
N GLN A 117 0.18 15.71 -15.73
CA GLN A 117 -0.37 15.84 -14.38
C GLN A 117 -1.62 14.98 -14.21
N GLY A 118 -2.54 14.99 -15.20
CA GLY A 118 -3.73 14.14 -15.18
C GLY A 118 -3.39 12.66 -15.08
N TYR A 119 -2.47 12.18 -15.91
CA TYR A 119 -2.03 10.77 -15.86
C TYR A 119 -1.37 10.40 -14.50
N ARG A 120 -0.54 11.28 -13.95
CA ARG A 120 0.06 11.07 -12.64
C ARG A 120 -0.98 11.06 -11.52
N ALA A 121 -1.96 11.96 -11.59
CA ALA A 121 -3.06 12.02 -10.63
C ALA A 121 -3.89 10.74 -10.66
N GLU A 122 -4.20 10.22 -11.85
CA GLU A 122 -4.94 8.97 -12.00
C GLU A 122 -4.16 7.76 -11.42
N GLN A 123 -2.87 7.66 -11.73
CA GLN A 123 -2.02 6.61 -11.15
C GLN A 123 -1.93 6.72 -9.62
N MET A 124 -1.83 7.95 -9.10
CA MET A 124 -1.79 8.18 -7.66
C MET A 124 -3.11 7.81 -6.99
N ALA A 125 -4.24 8.17 -7.61
CA ALA A 125 -5.57 7.82 -7.12
C ALA A 125 -5.78 6.30 -7.10
N LEU A 126 -5.38 5.59 -8.17
CA LEU A 126 -5.45 4.13 -8.24
C LEU A 126 -4.58 3.48 -7.15
N ARG A 127 -3.34 3.94 -6.99
CA ARG A 127 -2.44 3.45 -5.94
C ARG A 127 -3.04 3.65 -4.55
N THR A 128 -3.55 4.86 -4.27
CA THR A 128 -4.17 5.19 -2.97
C THR A 128 -5.38 4.30 -2.70
N ARG A 129 -6.21 4.06 -3.72
CA ARG A 129 -7.36 3.17 -3.60
C ARG A 129 -6.95 1.74 -3.25
N ILE A 130 -5.96 1.17 -3.94
CA ILE A 130 -5.48 -0.19 -3.70
C ILE A 130 -4.91 -0.31 -2.27
N LEU A 131 -4.12 0.68 -1.81
CA LEU A 131 -3.58 0.68 -0.45
C LEU A 131 -4.68 0.81 0.61
N LEU A 132 -5.72 1.62 0.35
CA LEU A 132 -6.87 1.74 1.24
C LEU A 132 -7.64 0.41 1.33
N GLU A 133 -7.92 -0.24 0.20
CA GLU A 133 -8.57 -1.54 0.15
C GLU A 133 -7.74 -2.60 0.88
N THR A 134 -6.41 -2.60 0.70
CA THR A 134 -5.48 -3.48 1.42
C THR A 134 -5.55 -3.25 2.93
N ASN A 135 -5.50 -2.00 3.38
CA ASN A 135 -5.55 -1.67 4.80
C ASN A 135 -6.88 -2.10 5.44
N GLN A 136 -8.01 -1.83 4.76
CA GLN A 136 -9.34 -2.28 5.23
C GLN A 136 -9.45 -3.80 5.32
N MET A 137 -8.85 -4.52 4.39
CA MET A 137 -8.80 -5.98 4.40
C MET A 137 -7.98 -6.50 5.60
N LEU A 138 -6.78 -5.93 5.80
CA LEU A 138 -5.89 -6.31 6.90
C LEU A 138 -6.50 -6.03 8.29
N GLN A 139 -7.26 -4.94 8.43
CA GLN A 139 -7.97 -4.62 9.68
C GLN A 139 -9.10 -5.61 10.02
N LYS A 140 -9.65 -6.32 9.03
CA LYS A 140 -10.69 -7.33 9.24
C LYS A 140 -10.15 -8.71 9.57
N ALA A 141 -8.90 -8.97 9.25
CA ALA A 141 -8.22 -10.23 9.54
C ALA A 141 -8.06 -10.41 11.05
N LYS A 142 -8.34 -11.62 11.53
CA LYS A 142 -8.39 -11.96 12.97
C LYS A 142 -7.02 -12.33 13.56
N ASN A 143 -6.11 -12.77 12.72
CA ASN A 143 -4.79 -13.22 13.12
C ASN A 143 -3.75 -13.04 12.00
N ALA A 144 -2.49 -13.22 12.33
CA ALA A 144 -1.37 -13.07 11.41
C ALA A 144 -1.46 -13.99 10.17
N ASP A 145 -1.96 -15.21 10.33
CA ASP A 145 -2.13 -16.16 9.21
C ASP A 145 -3.15 -15.65 8.20
N GLU A 146 -4.28 -15.18 8.67
CA GLU A 146 -5.33 -14.62 7.83
C GLU A 146 -4.86 -13.34 7.12
N MET A 147 -4.03 -12.50 7.77
CA MET A 147 -3.44 -11.32 7.14
C MET A 147 -2.56 -11.67 5.95
N ILE A 148 -1.69 -12.67 6.09
CA ILE A 148 -0.81 -13.12 5.01
C ILE A 148 -1.63 -13.78 3.89
N GLU A 149 -2.59 -14.63 4.23
CA GLU A 149 -3.46 -15.31 3.27
C GLU A 149 -4.30 -14.32 2.47
N GLU A 150 -4.95 -13.35 3.12
CA GLU A 150 -5.74 -12.34 2.44
C GLU A 150 -4.87 -11.42 1.57
N THR A 151 -3.64 -11.11 2.01
CA THR A 151 -2.67 -10.37 1.19
C THR A 151 -2.32 -11.17 -0.07
N ALA A 152 -2.03 -12.46 0.05
CA ALA A 152 -1.74 -13.33 -1.08
C ALA A 152 -2.95 -13.43 -2.04
N ARG A 153 -4.16 -13.55 -1.49
CA ARG A 153 -5.41 -13.59 -2.27
C ARG A 153 -5.69 -12.26 -2.97
N HIS A 154 -5.41 -11.15 -2.33
CA HIS A 154 -5.54 -9.82 -2.91
C HIS A 154 -4.58 -9.63 -4.09
N LEU A 155 -3.30 -9.99 -3.90
CA LEU A 155 -2.30 -9.97 -4.97
C LEU A 155 -2.69 -10.88 -6.14
N MET A 156 -3.18 -12.09 -5.86
CA MET A 156 -3.68 -13.01 -6.89
C MET A 156 -4.81 -12.38 -7.72
N ARG A 157 -5.81 -11.78 -7.07
CA ARG A 157 -6.95 -11.13 -7.75
C ARG A 157 -6.52 -9.92 -8.57
N MET A 158 -5.61 -9.11 -8.02
CA MET A 158 -5.11 -7.90 -8.68
C MET A 158 -4.29 -8.19 -9.93
N MET A 159 -3.45 -9.22 -9.86
CA MET A 159 -2.52 -9.55 -10.94
C MET A 159 -3.03 -10.64 -11.90
N GLY A 160 -4.07 -11.39 -11.52
CA GLY A 160 -4.52 -12.56 -12.28
C GLY A 160 -3.49 -13.69 -12.33
N LYS A 161 -2.55 -13.75 -11.37
CA LYS A 161 -1.45 -14.71 -11.33
C LYS A 161 -1.50 -15.59 -10.11
N ASN A 162 -0.92 -16.78 -10.19
CA ASN A 162 -0.79 -17.68 -9.06
C ASN A 162 0.16 -17.07 -8.02
N VAL A 163 -0.23 -17.15 -6.76
CA VAL A 163 0.55 -16.63 -5.63
C VAL A 163 0.79 -17.77 -4.65
N ILE A 164 2.05 -17.92 -4.23
CA ILE A 164 2.50 -18.86 -3.23
C ILE A 164 2.91 -18.03 -1.99
N TYR A 165 2.59 -18.49 -0.80
CA TYR A 165 3.04 -17.80 0.40
C TYR A 165 3.54 -18.76 1.46
N TYR A 166 4.51 -18.28 2.21
CA TYR A 166 5.16 -18.95 3.33
C TYR A 166 5.07 -18.05 4.54
N ARG A 167 4.65 -18.59 5.66
CA ARG A 167 4.72 -17.88 6.94
C ARG A 167 6.08 -18.13 7.58
N ALA A 168 6.62 -17.13 8.28
CA ALA A 168 7.78 -17.31 9.13
C ALA A 168 7.34 -17.56 10.58
N GLU A 169 7.77 -18.70 11.15
CA GLU A 169 7.58 -19.06 12.56
C GLU A 169 8.96 -19.39 13.15
N ASP A 170 9.32 -18.69 14.22
CA ASP A 170 10.58 -18.89 14.93
C ASP A 170 11.83 -18.91 14.03
N GLY A 171 11.83 -18.08 12.98
CA GLY A 171 12.96 -17.96 12.04
C GLY A 171 12.98 -19.05 10.95
N ILE A 172 11.94 -19.85 10.81
CA ILE A 172 11.82 -20.92 9.82
C ILE A 172 10.59 -20.65 8.94
N LEU A 173 10.70 -20.89 7.63
CA LEU A 173 9.56 -20.84 6.72
C LEU A 173 8.67 -22.08 6.85
N SER A 174 7.37 -21.85 6.95
CA SER A 174 6.35 -22.91 6.92
C SER A 174 6.31 -23.65 5.58
N GLU A 175 5.46 -24.66 5.47
CA GLU A 175 5.13 -25.27 4.19
C GLU A 175 4.40 -24.26 3.28
N PRO A 176 4.58 -24.36 1.94
CA PRO A 176 3.96 -23.45 0.97
C PRO A 176 2.43 -23.59 0.97
N ARG A 177 1.76 -22.44 0.99
CA ARG A 177 0.33 -22.34 0.75
C ARG A 177 0.07 -21.61 -0.56
N PHE A 178 -1.06 -21.90 -1.21
CA PHE A 178 -1.32 -21.49 -2.58
C PHE A 178 -2.62 -20.70 -2.72
N CYS A 179 -2.56 -19.57 -3.41
CA CYS A 179 -3.70 -18.87 -3.95
C CYS A 179 -3.62 -18.99 -5.49
N MET A 180 -4.50 -19.81 -6.07
CA MET A 180 -4.48 -20.12 -7.50
C MET A 180 -5.51 -19.26 -8.23
N ALA A 181 -5.07 -18.58 -9.29
CA ALA A 181 -5.93 -17.77 -10.15
C ALA A 181 -6.82 -18.66 -11.03
N GLU A 182 -6.28 -19.82 -11.49
CA GLU A 182 -7.02 -20.79 -12.30
C GLU A 182 -7.13 -22.13 -11.55
N PRO A 183 -8.36 -22.70 -11.45
CA PRO A 183 -8.53 -24.05 -10.91
C PRO A 183 -7.88 -25.07 -11.87
N GLY A 184 -6.90 -25.81 -11.38
CA GLY A 184 -6.20 -26.85 -12.16
C GLY A 184 -4.78 -26.49 -12.60
N ALA A 185 -4.30 -25.29 -12.32
CA ALA A 185 -2.88 -24.96 -12.53
C ALA A 185 -1.98 -25.94 -11.76
N ALA A 186 -0.88 -26.35 -12.40
CA ALA A 186 0.00 -27.40 -11.88
C ALA A 186 0.77 -26.94 -10.63
N LYS A 187 0.17 -27.12 -9.44
CA LYS A 187 0.81 -26.86 -8.12
C LYS A 187 2.18 -27.55 -8.00
N MET A 188 2.36 -28.67 -8.68
CA MET A 188 3.61 -29.43 -8.68
C MET A 188 4.83 -28.63 -9.15
N LEU A 189 4.64 -27.66 -10.05
CA LEU A 189 5.72 -26.77 -10.51
C LEU A 189 6.28 -25.92 -9.38
N TYR A 190 5.42 -25.50 -8.46
CA TYR A 190 5.77 -24.60 -7.35
C TYR A 190 6.24 -25.35 -6.09
N LEU A 191 6.15 -26.71 -6.08
CA LEU A 191 6.65 -27.56 -4.99
C LEU A 191 8.08 -28.04 -5.21
N GLN A 192 8.71 -27.67 -6.33
CA GLN A 192 10.08 -28.04 -6.62
C GLN A 192 11.05 -27.48 -5.57
N GLN A 193 12.12 -28.23 -5.30
CA GLN A 193 13.14 -27.82 -4.32
C GLN A 193 13.76 -26.44 -4.63
N ARG A 194 13.88 -26.10 -5.91
CA ARG A 194 14.38 -24.81 -6.37
C ARG A 194 13.51 -23.63 -5.92
N GLU A 195 12.20 -23.79 -5.97
CA GLU A 195 11.26 -22.78 -5.52
C GLU A 195 11.40 -22.53 -4.01
N ARG A 196 11.52 -23.63 -3.23
CA ARG A 196 11.75 -23.53 -1.78
C ARG A 196 13.09 -22.86 -1.44
N GLN A 197 14.15 -23.18 -2.19
CA GLN A 197 15.45 -22.53 -2.02
C GLN A 197 15.41 -21.04 -2.34
N ALA A 198 14.72 -20.64 -3.40
CA ALA A 198 14.55 -19.23 -3.75
C ALA A 198 13.74 -18.47 -2.67
N ALA A 199 12.67 -19.08 -2.15
CA ALA A 199 11.90 -18.52 -1.05
C ALA A 199 12.74 -18.39 0.23
N GLN A 200 13.51 -19.42 0.58
CA GLN A 200 14.39 -19.43 1.74
C GLN A 200 15.48 -18.35 1.62
N TRP A 201 16.09 -18.23 0.46
CA TRP A 201 17.09 -17.20 0.20
C TRP A 201 16.50 -15.78 0.33
N ALA A 202 15.28 -15.56 -0.20
CA ALA A 202 14.58 -14.29 -0.08
C ALA A 202 14.27 -13.95 1.39
N PHE A 203 13.93 -14.95 2.20
CA PHE A 203 13.71 -14.83 3.63
C PHE A 203 14.98 -14.41 4.38
N GLU A 204 16.08 -15.15 4.19
CA GLU A 204 17.34 -14.95 4.91
C GLU A 204 18.03 -13.64 4.52
N ASN A 205 18.05 -13.33 3.22
CA ASN A 205 18.78 -12.15 2.71
C ASN A 205 17.91 -10.90 2.64
N ARG A 206 16.60 -11.00 2.90
CA ARG A 206 15.64 -9.87 2.84
C ARG A 206 15.64 -9.18 1.47
N LYS A 207 15.98 -9.91 0.41
CA LYS A 207 16.06 -9.44 -0.97
C LYS A 207 15.16 -10.27 -1.87
N ARG A 208 14.96 -9.79 -3.08
CA ARG A 208 14.18 -10.49 -4.11
C ARG A 208 15.00 -11.66 -4.67
N ALA A 209 14.34 -12.77 -4.94
CA ALA A 209 14.93 -13.94 -5.60
C ALA A 209 13.93 -14.56 -6.60
N GLY A 210 14.41 -15.31 -7.56
CA GLY A 210 13.57 -16.00 -8.52
C GLY A 210 13.57 -15.39 -9.91
N THR A 211 12.50 -15.62 -10.66
CA THR A 211 12.36 -15.19 -12.05
C THR A 211 12.71 -13.71 -12.25
N GLY A 212 13.63 -13.44 -13.18
CA GLY A 212 14.08 -12.09 -13.54
C GLY A 212 15.06 -11.47 -12.56
N MET A 213 15.57 -12.23 -11.58
CA MET A 213 16.59 -11.81 -10.63
C MET A 213 17.90 -12.56 -10.87
N ASP A 214 19.03 -12.02 -10.35
CA ASP A 214 20.34 -12.68 -10.43
C ASP A 214 20.38 -13.97 -9.61
N GLN A 215 19.60 -14.05 -8.54
CA GLN A 215 19.52 -15.21 -7.67
C GLN A 215 18.29 -16.06 -8.04
N TYR A 216 18.53 -17.33 -8.38
CA TYR A 216 17.52 -18.31 -8.78
C TYR A 216 16.72 -17.89 -10.03
N PRO A 217 17.36 -17.45 -11.13
CA PRO A 217 16.68 -16.95 -12.35
C PRO A 217 15.76 -17.99 -12.99
N ASP A 218 16.07 -19.27 -12.80
CA ASP A 218 15.29 -20.39 -13.35
C ASP A 218 14.08 -20.81 -12.49
N ALA A 219 13.81 -20.12 -11.37
CA ALA A 219 12.59 -20.34 -10.61
C ALA A 219 11.37 -19.82 -11.39
N HIS A 220 10.20 -20.43 -11.19
CA HIS A 220 8.96 -20.02 -11.86
C HIS A 220 8.34 -18.77 -11.23
N CYS A 221 8.67 -18.51 -9.95
CA CYS A 221 8.13 -17.41 -9.19
C CYS A 221 9.18 -16.33 -8.88
N LEU A 222 8.70 -15.10 -8.71
CA LEU A 222 9.43 -14.02 -8.07
C LEU A 222 9.08 -14.02 -6.57
N TYR A 223 10.07 -14.23 -5.72
CA TYR A 223 9.94 -14.29 -4.26
C TYR A 223 10.29 -12.95 -3.61
N LEU A 224 9.42 -12.50 -2.72
CA LEU A 224 9.50 -11.21 -2.01
C LEU A 224 9.22 -11.44 -0.53
N ALA A 225 10.07 -10.93 0.35
CA ALA A 225 9.86 -11.01 1.79
C ALA A 225 8.80 -10.00 2.27
N ILE A 226 7.88 -10.45 3.12
CA ILE A 226 6.99 -9.60 3.91
C ILE A 226 7.81 -9.17 5.13
N ARG A 227 8.30 -7.95 5.14
CA ARG A 227 9.24 -7.50 6.15
C ARG A 227 9.08 -6.03 6.51
N ASN A 228 9.46 -5.68 7.75
CA ASN A 228 9.85 -4.34 8.15
C ASN A 228 11.39 -4.23 8.24
N GLU A 229 11.90 -3.22 8.95
CA GLU A 229 13.35 -3.03 9.14
C GLU A 229 13.99 -4.17 9.94
N ASP A 230 13.30 -4.67 10.96
CA ASP A 230 13.84 -5.60 11.95
C ASP A 230 13.51 -7.08 11.66
N MET A 231 12.29 -7.37 11.21
CA MET A 231 11.76 -8.74 11.12
C MET A 231 11.20 -9.08 9.74
N VAL A 232 11.30 -10.37 9.40
CA VAL A 232 10.60 -10.97 8.25
C VAL A 232 9.48 -11.85 8.77
N TYR A 233 8.25 -11.58 8.35
CA TYR A 233 7.03 -12.29 8.77
C TYR A 233 6.65 -13.43 7.85
N GLY A 234 7.19 -13.43 6.63
CA GLY A 234 6.92 -14.45 5.63
C GLY A 234 7.50 -14.09 4.26
N VAL A 235 7.22 -14.93 3.27
CA VAL A 235 7.63 -14.74 1.88
C VAL A 235 6.44 -14.95 0.97
N ILE A 236 6.28 -14.10 -0.03
CA ILE A 236 5.31 -14.28 -1.11
C ILE A 236 6.05 -14.52 -2.41
N GLY A 237 5.66 -15.58 -3.14
CA GLY A 237 6.07 -15.91 -4.49
C GLY A 237 4.96 -15.61 -5.48
N ILE A 238 5.26 -14.92 -6.56
CA ILE A 238 4.33 -14.58 -7.63
C ILE A 238 4.78 -15.26 -8.90
N ALA A 239 3.94 -16.09 -9.49
CA ALA A 239 4.25 -16.81 -10.73
C ALA A 239 4.30 -15.83 -11.91
N LEU A 240 5.47 -15.70 -12.56
CA LEU A 240 5.67 -14.75 -13.66
C LEU A 240 5.70 -15.41 -15.05
N GLU A 241 5.77 -16.74 -15.14
CA GLU A 241 5.75 -17.50 -16.41
C GLU A 241 6.67 -16.92 -17.50
N GLY A 242 7.85 -16.41 -17.10
CA GLY A 242 8.82 -15.79 -17.99
C GLY A 242 8.51 -14.35 -18.43
N MET A 243 7.42 -13.76 -17.96
CA MET A 243 7.12 -12.35 -18.18
C MET A 243 7.89 -11.47 -17.19
N MET A 244 8.48 -10.38 -17.66
CA MET A 244 9.04 -9.35 -16.79
C MET A 244 7.90 -8.48 -16.24
N MET A 245 7.94 -8.25 -14.95
CA MET A 245 7.00 -7.37 -14.27
C MET A 245 7.37 -5.90 -14.51
N ASP A 246 6.37 -5.05 -14.79
CA ASP A 246 6.59 -3.61 -14.91
C ASP A 246 7.03 -2.99 -13.56
N VAL A 247 7.84 -1.93 -13.65
CA VAL A 247 8.36 -1.21 -12.47
C VAL A 247 7.22 -0.68 -11.59
N TYR A 248 6.11 -0.26 -12.19
CA TYR A 248 4.93 0.20 -11.45
C TYR A 248 4.29 -0.93 -10.64
N GLU A 249 4.07 -2.10 -11.26
CA GLU A 249 3.54 -3.29 -10.59
C GLU A 249 4.44 -3.73 -9.43
N GLN A 250 5.76 -3.75 -9.65
CA GLN A 250 6.72 -4.10 -8.60
C GLN A 250 6.62 -3.18 -7.38
N ASN A 251 6.55 -1.85 -7.61
CA ASN A 251 6.43 -0.87 -6.54
C ASN A 251 5.10 -0.98 -5.80
N LEU A 252 4.02 -1.31 -6.50
CA LEU A 252 2.71 -1.51 -5.90
C LEU A 252 2.70 -2.73 -4.98
N ILE A 253 3.25 -3.87 -5.44
CA ILE A 253 3.39 -5.09 -4.63
C ILE A 253 4.21 -4.81 -3.38
N LEU A 254 5.37 -4.16 -3.52
CA LEU A 254 6.19 -3.81 -2.36
C LEU A 254 5.45 -2.91 -1.36
N SER A 255 4.61 -2.01 -1.85
CA SER A 255 3.78 -1.18 -0.97
C SER A 255 2.74 -2.02 -0.22
N ILE A 256 2.07 -2.98 -0.90
CA ILE A 256 1.11 -3.89 -0.29
C ILE A 256 1.79 -4.79 0.76
N LEU A 257 2.96 -5.35 0.44
CA LEU A 257 3.73 -6.17 1.38
C LEU A 257 4.21 -5.36 2.58
N GLY A 258 4.55 -4.08 2.39
CA GLY A 258 4.89 -3.15 3.47
C GLY A 258 3.72 -2.91 4.42
N GLU A 259 2.52 -2.67 3.89
CA GLU A 259 1.29 -2.53 4.70
C GLU A 259 0.98 -3.83 5.47
N CYS A 260 1.14 -4.99 4.82
CA CYS A 260 0.98 -6.29 5.48
C CYS A 260 1.98 -6.46 6.63
N ALA A 261 3.25 -6.14 6.42
CA ALA A 261 4.29 -6.23 7.45
C ALA A 261 3.98 -5.30 8.65
N LEU A 262 3.53 -4.08 8.39
CA LEU A 262 3.13 -3.13 9.43
C LEU A 262 1.93 -3.63 10.24
N ALA A 263 0.94 -4.23 9.57
CA ALA A 263 -0.22 -4.81 10.23
C ALA A 263 0.16 -6.00 11.13
N LEU A 264 1.05 -6.88 10.65
CA LEU A 264 1.58 -8.03 11.40
C LEU A 264 2.39 -7.59 12.62
N GLU A 265 3.19 -6.56 12.48
CA GLU A 265 3.94 -5.96 13.59
C GLU A 265 3.00 -5.43 14.67
N LYS A 266 2.00 -4.64 14.26
CA LYS A 266 0.98 -4.10 15.18
C LYS A 266 0.23 -5.19 15.92
N GLU A 267 -0.15 -6.27 15.22
CA GLU A 267 -0.81 -7.43 15.84
C GLU A 267 0.10 -8.12 16.87
N GLY A 268 1.38 -8.28 16.54
CA GLY A 268 2.38 -8.82 17.48
C GLY A 268 2.52 -7.98 18.75
N TYR A 269 2.53 -6.65 18.62
CA TYR A 269 2.56 -5.73 19.78
C TYR A 269 1.27 -5.81 20.61
N ASN A 270 0.10 -5.86 19.95
CA ASN A 270 -1.18 -5.96 20.65
C ASN A 270 -1.26 -7.25 21.45
N ARG A 271 -0.88 -8.39 20.89
CA ARG A 271 -0.85 -9.68 21.58
C ARG A 271 0.05 -9.66 22.81
N LYS A 272 1.28 -9.17 22.68
CA LYS A 272 2.21 -9.04 23.82
C LYS A 272 1.65 -8.13 24.91
N ARG A 273 0.98 -7.06 24.54
CA ARG A 273 0.33 -6.14 25.47
C ARG A 273 -0.81 -6.82 26.23
N GLU A 274 -1.66 -7.58 25.52
CA GLU A 274 -2.77 -8.32 26.15
C GLU A 274 -2.27 -9.39 27.13
N GLU A 275 -1.24 -10.13 26.74
CA GLU A 275 -0.58 -11.12 27.61
C GLU A 275 -0.02 -10.46 28.89
N ALA A 276 0.68 -9.33 28.75
CA ALA A 276 1.23 -8.57 29.89
C ALA A 276 0.13 -8.02 30.80
N LEU A 277 -0.97 -7.51 30.25
CA LEU A 277 -2.12 -7.03 31.03
C LEU A 277 -2.82 -8.18 31.78
N ALA A 278 -2.98 -9.33 31.15
CA ALA A 278 -3.56 -10.52 31.77
C ALA A 278 -2.69 -10.99 32.95
N GLN A 279 -1.37 -11.02 32.77
CA GLN A 279 -0.44 -11.39 33.82
C GLN A 279 -0.49 -10.40 35.00
N ALA A 280 -0.44 -9.09 34.73
CA ALA A 280 -0.53 -8.04 35.77
C ALA A 280 -1.83 -8.15 36.56
N LYS A 281 -2.95 -8.41 35.89
CA LYS A 281 -4.25 -8.61 36.53
C LYS A 281 -4.26 -9.83 37.46
N ASN A 282 -3.66 -10.95 37.01
CA ASN A 282 -3.53 -12.15 37.84
C ASN A 282 -2.67 -11.91 39.06
N GLU A 283 -1.56 -11.21 38.95
CA GLU A 283 -0.71 -10.84 40.09
C GLU A 283 -1.43 -9.92 41.08
N GLN A 284 -2.20 -8.93 40.57
CA GLN A 284 -3.01 -8.07 41.41
C GLN A 284 -4.10 -8.83 42.17
N LEU A 285 -4.77 -9.79 41.51
CA LEU A 285 -5.76 -10.67 42.16
C LEU A 285 -5.12 -11.50 43.26
N ARG A 286 -3.95 -12.11 43.01
CA ARG A 286 -3.19 -12.86 44.03
C ARG A 286 -2.83 -11.98 45.23
N ALA A 287 -2.31 -10.76 44.98
CA ALA A 287 -1.95 -9.82 46.04
C ALA A 287 -3.16 -9.43 46.89
N ASN A 288 -4.30 -9.15 46.25
CA ASN A 288 -5.54 -8.79 46.95
C ASN A 288 -6.06 -9.95 47.80
N LEU A 289 -6.07 -11.20 47.26
CA LEU A 289 -6.46 -12.39 47.99
C LEU A 289 -5.55 -12.64 49.21
N LEU A 290 -4.23 -12.55 49.05
CA LEU A 290 -3.28 -12.72 50.16
C LEU A 290 -3.48 -11.63 51.23
N ARG A 291 -3.78 -10.39 50.83
CA ARG A 291 -4.07 -9.31 51.77
C ARG A 291 -5.37 -9.58 52.56
N SER A 292 -6.44 -10.01 51.87
CA SER A 292 -7.71 -10.32 52.49
C SER A 292 -7.54 -11.49 53.50
N ILE A 293 -6.93 -12.61 53.06
CA ILE A 293 -6.66 -13.76 53.90
C ILE A 293 -5.83 -13.36 55.13
N SER A 294 -4.78 -12.58 54.94
CA SER A 294 -3.93 -12.11 56.05
C SER A 294 -4.69 -11.28 57.07
N HIS A 295 -5.62 -10.43 56.58
CA HIS A 295 -6.49 -9.64 57.47
C HIS A 295 -7.45 -10.52 58.24
N ASP A 296 -8.12 -11.46 57.55
CA ASP A 296 -9.15 -12.31 58.11
C ASP A 296 -8.56 -13.36 59.12
N LEU A 297 -7.30 -13.76 58.91
CA LEU A 297 -6.57 -14.57 59.89
C LEU A 297 -6.03 -13.77 61.06
N ARG A 298 -5.61 -12.49 60.87
CA ARG A 298 -5.02 -11.70 61.94
C ARG A 298 -6.04 -11.39 63.05
N THR A 299 -7.30 -11.14 62.67
CA THR A 299 -8.34 -10.77 63.65
C THR A 299 -8.58 -11.87 64.71
N PRO A 300 -8.90 -13.12 64.35
CA PRO A 300 -9.10 -14.18 65.31
C PRO A 300 -7.80 -14.55 66.07
N LEU A 301 -6.65 -14.53 65.39
CA LEU A 301 -5.35 -14.79 66.05
C LEU A 301 -5.05 -13.74 67.13
N THR A 302 -5.34 -12.47 66.87
CA THR A 302 -5.14 -11.39 67.87
C THR A 302 -6.07 -11.59 69.05
N SER A 303 -7.32 -11.98 68.80
CA SER A 303 -8.29 -12.26 69.87
C SER A 303 -7.87 -13.46 70.72
N ILE A 304 -7.49 -14.58 70.09
CA ILE A 304 -6.97 -15.76 70.77
C ILE A 304 -5.76 -15.41 71.63
N SER A 305 -4.76 -14.72 71.05
CA SER A 305 -3.54 -14.32 71.76
C SER A 305 -3.83 -13.35 72.93
N GLY A 306 -4.75 -12.40 72.73
CA GLY A 306 -5.17 -11.51 73.77
C GLY A 306 -5.87 -12.18 74.93
N ASN A 307 -6.87 -13.06 74.62
CA ASN A 307 -7.60 -13.80 75.63
C ASN A 307 -6.69 -14.79 76.39
N ALA A 308 -5.80 -15.46 75.68
CA ALA A 308 -4.82 -16.36 76.33
C ALA A 308 -3.81 -15.59 77.19
N GLY A 309 -3.35 -14.40 76.74
CA GLY A 309 -2.46 -13.54 77.55
C GLY A 309 -3.10 -13.03 78.86
N ILE A 310 -4.38 -12.69 78.81
CA ILE A 310 -5.16 -12.30 80.02
C ILE A 310 -5.27 -13.48 81.00
N LEU A 311 -5.58 -14.66 80.49
CA LEU A 311 -5.64 -15.88 81.32
C LEU A 311 -4.31 -16.24 81.94
N LEU A 312 -3.19 -16.13 81.22
CA LEU A 312 -1.84 -16.43 81.72
C LEU A 312 -1.40 -15.45 82.84
N ASN A 313 -1.70 -14.20 82.72
CA ASN A 313 -1.14 -13.17 83.62
C ASN A 313 -2.08 -12.82 84.79
N SER A 314 -3.39 -13.09 84.72
CA SER A 314 -4.36 -12.59 85.66
C SER A 314 -5.44 -13.61 86.04
N ALA A 315 -5.29 -14.91 85.79
CA ALA A 315 -6.30 -15.91 86.00
C ALA A 315 -6.78 -15.99 87.50
N SER A 316 -5.88 -15.84 88.47
CA SER A 316 -6.21 -15.83 89.89
C SER A 316 -7.02 -14.64 90.39
N ALA A 317 -7.02 -13.56 89.62
CA ALA A 317 -7.77 -12.36 89.92
C ALA A 317 -9.13 -12.25 89.22
N LEU A 318 -9.43 -13.17 88.30
CA LEU A 318 -10.66 -13.24 87.51
C LEU A 318 -11.67 -14.18 88.11
N GLY A 319 -12.94 -13.81 88.22
CA GLY A 319 -14.02 -14.68 88.59
C GLY A 319 -14.28 -15.79 87.55
N GLU A 320 -14.81 -16.93 88.00
CA GLU A 320 -15.06 -18.15 87.13
C GLU A 320 -15.84 -17.85 85.86
N GLU A 321 -16.84 -17.00 85.93
CA GLU A 321 -17.66 -16.60 84.80
C GLU A 321 -16.83 -15.90 83.69
N LYS A 322 -15.90 -15.05 84.11
CA LYS A 322 -15.03 -14.29 83.16
C LYS A 322 -13.92 -15.15 82.56
N GLN A 323 -13.40 -16.12 83.32
CA GLN A 323 -12.49 -17.13 82.79
C GLN A 323 -13.17 -17.95 81.71
N LYS A 324 -14.40 -18.40 81.99
CA LYS A 324 -15.19 -19.25 81.07
C LYS A 324 -15.52 -18.50 79.78
N GLN A 325 -15.78 -17.17 79.82
CA GLN A 325 -15.97 -16.33 78.64
C GLN A 325 -14.70 -16.22 77.81
N LEU A 326 -13.54 -16.08 78.42
CA LEU A 326 -12.25 -15.99 77.71
C LEU A 326 -11.90 -17.33 77.02
N TYR A 327 -12.11 -18.48 77.69
CA TYR A 327 -11.94 -19.81 77.08
C TYR A 327 -12.89 -19.99 75.91
N LYS A 328 -14.15 -19.60 76.05
CA LYS A 328 -15.12 -19.68 74.96
C LYS A 328 -14.71 -18.83 73.78
N GLY A 329 -14.22 -17.59 73.99
CA GLY A 329 -13.71 -16.74 72.90
C GLY A 329 -12.51 -17.37 72.15
N ILE A 330 -11.57 -17.97 72.89
CA ILE A 330 -10.45 -18.73 72.27
C ILE A 330 -10.95 -19.88 71.43
N TYR A 331 -11.92 -20.66 71.96
CA TYR A 331 -12.49 -21.80 71.26
C TYR A 331 -13.23 -21.40 69.98
N ASP A 332 -14.11 -20.40 70.08
CA ASP A 332 -14.92 -19.90 68.98
C ASP A 332 -14.03 -19.33 67.86
N ASP A 333 -13.02 -18.53 68.19
CA ASP A 333 -12.08 -17.98 67.23
C ASP A 333 -11.17 -19.04 66.58
N SER A 334 -10.81 -20.10 67.35
CA SER A 334 -10.07 -21.27 66.82
C SER A 334 -10.92 -22.08 65.83
N CYS A 335 -12.21 -22.24 66.10
CA CYS A 335 -13.14 -22.91 65.20
C CYS A 335 -13.30 -22.11 63.89
N LEU A 336 -13.40 -20.74 63.98
CA LEU A 336 -13.43 -19.91 62.82
C LEU A 336 -12.18 -20.06 61.94
N LEU A 337 -10.98 -20.15 62.52
CA LEU A 337 -9.74 -20.41 61.79
C LEU A 337 -9.70 -21.79 61.09
N TYR A 338 -10.29 -22.80 61.71
CA TYR A 338 -10.31 -24.16 61.18
C TYR A 338 -11.38 -24.32 60.07
N THR A 339 -12.50 -23.63 60.16
CA THR A 339 -13.62 -23.71 59.21
C THR A 339 -13.50 -22.69 58.06
N SER A 340 -12.50 -21.76 58.11
CA SER A 340 -12.23 -20.87 57.00
C SER A 340 -11.93 -21.69 55.71
N PRO A 341 -12.66 -21.47 54.61
CA PRO A 341 -12.48 -22.27 53.40
C PRO A 341 -11.04 -22.19 52.93
N SER A 342 -10.44 -23.40 52.74
CA SER A 342 -9.12 -23.51 52.14
C SER A 342 -9.13 -22.91 50.71
N PRO A 343 -8.13 -22.17 50.30
CA PRO A 343 -8.04 -21.63 48.91
C PRO A 343 -7.91 -22.73 47.86
N ARG A 344 -8.21 -23.98 48.17
CA ARG A 344 -8.07 -25.14 47.24
C ARG A 344 -9.41 -25.74 46.81
N ASP A 345 -10.53 -25.23 47.25
CA ASP A 345 -11.85 -25.60 46.77
C ASP A 345 -12.44 -24.47 45.81
#